data_4c9b24e9f003741684a89fc6fa5e978b
#
_entry.id   4c9b24e9f003741684a89fc6fa5e978b
#
_cell.length_a   1.000
_cell.length_b   1.000
_cell.length_c   1.000
_cell.angle_alpha   90.00
_cell.angle_beta   90.00
_cell.angle_gamma   90.00
#
_symmetry.space_group_name_H-M   'P 1'
#
loop_
_entity.id
_entity.type
_entity.pdbx_description
1 polymer ?
#
loop_
_entity_poly.entity_id
_entity_poly.type
_entity_poly.pdbx_seq_one_letter_code
_entity_poly.pdbx_strand_id
1 'polypeptide(L)'
;MIMVPRGDDLSWEAMSRSLPRPSRTALLLGAAFLLLLVGGIGLAWMLARQGVRSPLRVVLVTSSAAATVPTLETGQARAIGALVQEHLEYYGGFAVTSVTEVPADLELLRGQRHTLLLQLEPRRQGQNLELSYRHVWGRQLEKGKAPGWVVHQATALPPAEAFETLLREFPRVVKVTPTLLAPRAPGVFWDMVQAAAWRLRNQNLEQAMALAERGTRQEPACAGTWILLGNLRYRWTLDRPGSFRAEQSETEALLQRGLVLAPGHPRAAFLLSLLRSDSGNQREALDLLLQARRKQPYNPTLLTGIAYAARGAGLLPLARRAMDLRDELAFARLAPQAVDITCLYTGEVARFEASLQEQPGHLRSTSGVLPFYRGYLALVRGDRELAHQEFRMASTLAHGYPNILRLSEIYDLILEGRKEEAWKKLREYDQERIGMREPDGEFTIRLAEAYALIGDRASAMEMATRAFARGFGCTEWYERSPMLEPLRGLPKWHALIQHLRERQSLMEDRFPVGLLEEN
;
A
#
# COMPACT_ATOMS: atom_id res chain seq x y z
N MET A 1 -11.70 35.54 -55.58
CA MET A 1 -10.53 36.28 -56.02
C MET A 1 -10.56 37.63 -55.28
N ILE A 2 -9.94 37.64 -54.08
CA ILE A 2 -9.84 38.80 -53.18
C ILE A 2 -8.35 39.17 -53.15
N MET A 3 -8.06 40.38 -53.70
CA MET A 3 -6.71 40.96 -53.71
C MET A 3 -6.32 41.35 -52.28
N VAL A 4 -5.14 40.89 -51.82
CA VAL A 4 -4.45 41.35 -50.62
C VAL A 4 -3.50 42.48 -51.03
N PRO A 5 -3.55 43.66 -50.40
CA PRO A 5 -2.59 44.72 -50.69
C PRO A 5 -1.24 44.38 -50.05
N ARG A 6 -0.17 44.50 -50.83
CA ARG A 6 1.22 44.50 -50.37
C ARG A 6 1.43 45.76 -49.50
N GLY A 7 1.72 45.57 -48.24
CA GLY A 7 2.15 46.63 -47.33
C GLY A 7 3.66 46.82 -47.40
N ASP A 8 4.04 48.05 -47.48
CA ASP A 8 5.40 48.56 -47.65
C ASP A 8 6.26 48.31 -46.41
N ASP A 9 7.55 48.09 -46.67
CA ASP A 9 8.65 47.96 -45.73
C ASP A 9 8.74 49.14 -44.74
N LEU A 10 8.22 48.98 -43.54
CA LEU A 10 8.58 49.81 -42.39
C LEU A 10 9.85 49.23 -41.76
N SER A 11 11.00 49.78 -42.11
CA SER A 11 12.27 49.37 -41.51
C SER A 11 12.32 49.70 -40.02
N TRP A 12 12.74 48.74 -39.23
CA TRP A 12 12.98 48.86 -37.77
C TRP A 12 13.84 50.08 -37.38
N GLU A 13 14.67 50.58 -38.27
CA GLU A 13 15.51 51.77 -38.06
C GLU A 13 14.72 53.07 -37.95
N ALA A 14 13.57 53.18 -38.60
CA ALA A 14 12.72 54.40 -38.55
C ALA A 14 11.96 54.51 -37.20
N MET A 15 11.57 53.38 -36.59
CA MET A 15 10.89 53.36 -35.28
C MET A 15 11.79 53.60 -34.06
N SER A 16 13.12 53.36 -34.20
CA SER A 16 14.03 53.53 -33.07
C SER A 16 14.46 55.00 -32.84
N ARG A 17 14.19 55.94 -33.80
CA ARG A 17 14.61 57.36 -33.69
C ARG A 17 13.59 58.28 -33.03
N SER A 18 12.37 57.82 -32.71
CA SER A 18 11.29 58.67 -32.21
C SER A 18 10.96 58.50 -30.71
N LEU A 19 11.64 57.55 -30.02
CA LEU A 19 11.39 57.41 -28.58
C LEU A 19 12.34 58.34 -27.78
N PRO A 20 11.77 59.21 -26.94
CA PRO A 20 12.59 60.05 -26.07
C PRO A 20 13.44 59.14 -25.13
N ARG A 21 14.75 59.42 -25.05
CA ARG A 21 15.63 58.69 -24.15
C ARG A 21 15.06 58.77 -22.75
N PRO A 22 14.80 57.62 -22.09
CA PRO A 22 14.27 57.64 -20.74
C PRO A 22 15.19 58.39 -19.81
N SER A 23 14.65 59.24 -18.96
CA SER A 23 15.44 59.94 -17.92
C SER A 23 16.11 58.93 -16.98
N ARG A 24 17.26 59.30 -16.39
CA ARG A 24 17.94 58.47 -15.41
C ARG A 24 16.96 58.01 -14.30
N THR A 25 16.04 58.85 -13.91
CA THR A 25 14.98 58.54 -12.94
C THR A 25 14.00 57.49 -13.44
N ALA A 26 13.60 57.52 -14.72
CA ALA A 26 12.73 56.50 -15.33
C ALA A 26 13.44 55.16 -15.47
N LEU A 27 14.73 55.11 -15.73
CA LEU A 27 15.56 53.88 -15.75
C LEU A 27 15.72 53.30 -14.36
N LEU A 28 15.92 54.11 -13.33
CA LEU A 28 15.99 53.67 -11.93
C LEU A 28 14.65 53.13 -11.41
N LEU A 29 13.56 53.80 -11.76
CA LEU A 29 12.20 53.32 -11.41
C LEU A 29 11.84 52.03 -12.15
N GLY A 30 12.20 51.89 -13.42
CA GLY A 30 12.02 50.68 -14.19
C GLY A 30 12.83 49.51 -13.64
N ALA A 31 14.09 49.73 -13.23
CA ALA A 31 14.95 48.73 -12.61
C ALA A 31 14.43 48.32 -11.22
N ALA A 32 13.96 49.28 -10.41
CA ALA A 32 13.35 49.01 -9.11
C ALA A 32 12.03 48.20 -9.26
N PHE A 33 11.21 48.52 -10.25
CA PHE A 33 9.98 47.78 -10.55
C PHE A 33 10.28 46.37 -11.04
N LEU A 34 11.29 46.18 -11.89
CA LEU A 34 11.74 44.86 -12.34
C LEU A 34 12.28 44.02 -11.19
N LEU A 35 13.04 44.61 -10.28
CA LEU A 35 13.54 43.94 -9.06
C LEU A 35 12.40 43.54 -8.11
N LEU A 36 11.38 44.39 -7.95
CA LEU A 36 10.18 44.08 -7.18
C LEU A 36 9.36 42.98 -7.85
N LEU A 37 9.27 42.96 -9.17
CA LEU A 37 8.53 41.96 -9.93
C LEU A 37 9.24 40.59 -9.88
N VAL A 38 10.56 40.58 -10.07
CA VAL A 38 11.38 39.37 -9.95
C VAL A 38 11.44 38.86 -8.50
N GLY A 39 11.54 39.79 -7.53
CA GLY A 39 11.46 39.47 -6.10
C GLY A 39 10.09 38.94 -5.70
N GLY A 40 9.00 39.52 -6.21
CA GLY A 40 7.64 39.08 -6.01
C GLY A 40 7.36 37.71 -6.64
N ILE A 41 7.83 37.46 -7.86
CA ILE A 41 7.76 36.16 -8.51
C ILE A 41 8.61 35.13 -7.77
N GLY A 42 9.82 35.48 -7.35
CA GLY A 42 10.69 34.63 -6.53
C GLY A 42 10.07 34.29 -5.19
N LEU A 43 9.46 35.25 -4.50
CA LEU A 43 8.73 35.05 -3.26
C LEU A 43 7.47 34.22 -3.47
N ALA A 44 6.69 34.49 -4.50
CA ALA A 44 5.51 33.70 -4.86
C ALA A 44 5.90 32.25 -5.25
N TRP A 45 7.02 32.08 -5.97
CA TRP A 45 7.56 30.75 -6.28
C TRP A 45 8.15 30.05 -5.06
N MET A 46 8.79 30.77 -4.16
CA MET A 46 9.30 30.26 -2.89
C MET A 46 8.15 29.93 -1.92
N LEU A 47 7.09 30.77 -1.89
CA LEU A 47 5.85 30.49 -1.15
C LEU A 47 5.04 29.36 -1.79
N ALA A 48 5.05 29.22 -3.12
CA ALA A 48 4.46 28.08 -3.83
C ALA A 48 5.29 26.80 -3.64
N ARG A 49 6.61 26.89 -3.51
CA ARG A 49 7.48 25.76 -3.11
C ARG A 49 7.40 25.46 -1.61
N GLN A 50 7.25 26.44 -0.75
CA GLN A 50 6.92 26.23 0.66
C GLN A 50 5.47 25.75 0.83
N GLY A 51 4.64 25.94 -0.19
CA GLY A 51 3.34 25.34 -0.40
C GLY A 51 3.35 23.90 -0.88
N VAL A 52 4.45 23.13 -0.80
CA VAL A 52 4.42 21.70 -0.57
C VAL A 52 3.69 21.51 0.74
N ARG A 53 2.37 21.54 0.65
CA ARG A 53 1.45 21.45 1.78
C ARG A 53 1.80 20.15 2.46
N SER A 54 2.42 20.26 3.65
CA SER A 54 2.65 19.08 4.48
C SER A 54 1.39 18.23 4.47
N PRO A 55 1.50 16.91 4.21
CA PRO A 55 0.33 16.07 4.10
C PRO A 55 -0.51 16.21 5.36
N LEU A 56 -1.82 16.38 5.21
CA LEU A 56 -2.71 16.28 6.36
C LEU A 56 -2.78 14.81 6.74
N ARG A 57 -2.34 14.50 7.95
CA ARG A 57 -2.36 13.15 8.50
C ARG A 57 -3.59 13.00 9.38
N VAL A 58 -4.29 11.88 9.26
CA VAL A 58 -5.46 11.57 10.07
C VAL A 58 -5.19 10.25 10.81
N VAL A 59 -5.21 10.28 12.12
CA VAL A 59 -5.29 9.07 12.93
C VAL A 59 -6.77 8.80 13.18
N LEU A 60 -7.29 7.81 12.47
CA LEU A 60 -8.69 7.42 12.52
C LEU A 60 -8.90 6.31 13.54
N VAL A 61 -9.61 6.62 14.61
CA VAL A 61 -10.01 5.66 15.64
C VAL A 61 -11.42 5.18 15.35
N THR A 62 -11.56 3.87 15.13
CA THR A 62 -12.88 3.25 15.02
C THR A 62 -13.11 2.41 16.26
N SER A 63 -13.66 3.02 17.28
CA SER A 63 -13.89 2.37 18.57
C SER A 63 -14.98 1.31 18.45
N SER A 64 -14.67 0.10 18.96
CA SER A 64 -15.69 -0.93 19.24
C SER A 64 -16.38 -0.69 20.59
N ALA A 65 -15.93 0.30 21.36
CA ALA A 65 -16.35 0.55 22.74
C ALA A 65 -17.72 1.24 22.89
N ALA A 66 -18.42 1.53 21.80
CA ALA A 66 -19.83 1.91 21.87
C ALA A 66 -20.75 0.70 22.20
N ALA A 67 -20.27 -0.19 23.06
CA ALA A 67 -20.98 -1.40 23.52
C ALA A 67 -22.22 -1.12 24.39
N THR A 68 -22.60 0.14 24.57
CA THR A 68 -23.81 0.50 25.31
C THR A 68 -25.06 0.68 24.42
N VAL A 69 -24.91 0.65 23.10
CA VAL A 69 -26.06 0.72 22.16
C VAL A 69 -25.95 -0.43 21.14
N PRO A 70 -26.86 -1.41 21.16
CA PRO A 70 -26.72 -2.68 20.43
C PRO A 70 -27.13 -2.60 18.94
N THR A 71 -26.74 -1.56 18.21
CA THR A 71 -27.22 -1.36 16.82
C THR A 71 -26.24 -1.76 15.72
N LEU A 72 -24.95 -1.94 16.03
CA LEU A 72 -23.93 -2.40 15.09
C LEU A 72 -23.04 -3.47 15.71
N GLU A 73 -22.78 -4.55 14.96
CA GLU A 73 -21.71 -5.49 15.32
C GLU A 73 -20.33 -4.81 15.20
N THR A 74 -19.41 -5.22 16.08
CA THR A 74 -18.02 -4.70 16.07
C THR A 74 -17.37 -4.76 14.68
N GLY A 75 -17.66 -5.79 13.88
CA GLY A 75 -17.15 -5.93 12.51
C GLY A 75 -17.73 -4.89 11.56
N GLN A 76 -19.01 -4.54 11.71
CA GLN A 76 -19.68 -3.53 10.88
C GLN A 76 -19.13 -2.12 11.19
N ALA A 77 -18.93 -1.78 12.46
CA ALA A 77 -18.30 -0.50 12.83
C ALA A 77 -16.92 -0.35 12.22
N ARG A 78 -16.07 -1.39 12.27
CA ARG A 78 -14.76 -1.39 11.62
C ARG A 78 -14.86 -1.28 10.09
N ALA A 79 -15.85 -1.92 9.47
CA ALA A 79 -16.08 -1.80 8.04
C ALA A 79 -16.45 -0.37 7.63
N ILE A 80 -17.32 0.30 8.41
CA ILE A 80 -17.65 1.72 8.21
C ILE A 80 -16.40 2.59 8.38
N GLY A 81 -15.57 2.35 9.41
CA GLY A 81 -14.29 3.04 9.58
C GLY A 81 -13.36 2.90 8.37
N ALA A 82 -13.27 1.69 7.81
CA ALA A 82 -12.48 1.44 6.59
C ALA A 82 -13.04 2.20 5.37
N LEU A 83 -14.36 2.30 5.23
CA LEU A 83 -14.99 3.10 4.18
C LEU A 83 -14.73 4.61 4.39
N VAL A 84 -14.79 5.11 5.63
CA VAL A 84 -14.42 6.50 5.93
C VAL A 84 -12.96 6.76 5.59
N GLN A 85 -12.06 5.84 5.92
CA GLN A 85 -10.66 5.92 5.51
C GLN A 85 -10.53 6.06 3.99
N GLU A 86 -11.16 5.17 3.23
CA GLU A 86 -11.11 5.20 1.75
C GLU A 86 -11.64 6.53 1.18
N HIS A 87 -12.71 7.08 1.77
CA HIS A 87 -13.24 8.38 1.37
C HIS A 87 -12.29 9.54 1.68
N LEU A 88 -11.69 9.57 2.87
CA LEU A 88 -10.72 10.61 3.26
C LEU A 88 -9.46 10.54 2.38
N GLU A 89 -8.97 9.34 2.09
CA GLU A 89 -7.84 9.13 1.21
C GLU A 89 -8.15 9.57 -0.23
N TYR A 90 -9.28 9.12 -0.79
CA TYR A 90 -9.61 9.34 -2.18
C TYR A 90 -10.01 10.80 -2.49
N TYR A 91 -10.91 11.39 -1.68
CA TYR A 91 -11.40 12.75 -1.94
C TYR A 91 -10.52 13.84 -1.34
N GLY A 92 -9.86 13.57 -0.22
CA GLY A 92 -9.06 14.56 0.51
C GLY A 92 -7.57 14.46 0.28
N GLY A 93 -7.09 13.33 -0.26
CA GLY A 93 -5.65 13.06 -0.39
C GLY A 93 -4.95 13.02 0.97
N PHE A 94 -5.67 12.58 2.03
CA PHE A 94 -5.12 12.48 3.39
C PHE A 94 -4.29 11.21 3.55
N ALA A 95 -3.23 11.29 4.36
CA ALA A 95 -2.55 10.11 4.86
C ALA A 95 -3.32 9.61 6.09
N VAL A 96 -4.05 8.51 5.96
CA VAL A 96 -4.89 7.99 7.04
C VAL A 96 -4.25 6.76 7.68
N THR A 97 -4.15 6.80 9.02
CA THR A 97 -3.73 5.68 9.85
C THR A 97 -4.90 5.24 10.71
N SER A 98 -5.44 4.05 10.46
CA SER A 98 -6.56 3.51 11.25
C SER A 98 -6.06 2.70 12.43
N VAL A 99 -6.65 2.98 13.60
CA VAL A 99 -6.40 2.27 14.86
C VAL A 99 -7.74 1.88 15.50
N THR A 100 -7.72 0.84 16.35
CA THR A 100 -8.94 0.35 17.00
C THR A 100 -9.29 1.10 18.28
N GLU A 101 -8.28 1.75 18.90
CA GLU A 101 -8.42 2.46 20.16
C GLU A 101 -7.64 3.76 20.11
N VAL A 102 -8.04 4.73 20.93
CA VAL A 102 -7.27 5.95 21.10
C VAL A 102 -5.89 5.57 21.64
N PRO A 103 -4.79 5.98 20.99
CA PRO A 103 -3.46 5.66 21.46
C PRO A 103 -3.24 6.11 22.90
N ALA A 104 -2.72 5.24 23.75
CA ALA A 104 -2.40 5.56 25.13
C ALA A 104 -1.30 6.64 25.21
N ASP A 105 -0.35 6.60 24.28
CA ASP A 105 0.71 7.60 24.12
C ASP A 105 0.36 8.60 23.00
N LEU A 106 -0.24 9.72 23.38
CA LEU A 106 -0.54 10.82 22.48
C LEU A 106 0.67 11.75 22.23
N GLU A 107 1.81 11.51 22.88
CA GLU A 107 3.04 12.29 22.69
C GLU A 107 3.51 12.27 21.23
N LEU A 108 3.29 11.14 20.53
CA LEU A 108 3.61 10.99 19.10
C LEU A 108 2.85 11.97 18.21
N LEU A 109 1.67 12.40 18.64
CA LEU A 109 0.81 13.32 17.89
C LEU A 109 0.97 14.78 18.37
N ARG A 110 1.54 14.98 19.55
CA ARG A 110 1.67 16.29 20.18
C ARG A 110 2.56 17.23 19.36
N GLY A 111 2.10 18.46 19.19
CA GLY A 111 2.83 19.48 18.41
C GLY A 111 2.76 19.30 16.89
N GLN A 112 2.20 18.20 16.42
CA GLN A 112 2.06 17.90 14.98
C GLN A 112 0.94 18.78 14.37
N ARG A 113 1.31 19.93 13.78
CA ARG A 113 0.37 20.95 13.28
C ARG A 113 -0.62 20.42 12.23
N HIS A 114 -0.19 19.44 11.43
CA HIS A 114 -0.95 18.88 10.32
C HIS A 114 -1.49 17.47 10.62
N THR A 115 -1.67 17.13 11.88
CA THR A 115 -2.20 15.85 12.32
C THR A 115 -3.51 16.03 13.04
N LEU A 116 -4.51 15.25 12.64
CA LEU A 116 -5.83 15.19 13.23
C LEU A 116 -6.05 13.81 13.85
N LEU A 117 -6.41 13.76 15.11
CA LEU A 117 -6.96 12.55 15.74
C LEU A 117 -8.48 12.62 15.62
N LEU A 118 -9.06 11.67 14.92
CA LEU A 118 -10.49 11.56 14.60
C LEU A 118 -11.03 10.26 15.17
N GLN A 119 -11.96 10.34 16.11
CA GLN A 119 -12.67 9.16 16.62
C GLN A 119 -14.08 9.15 16.09
N LEU A 120 -14.43 8.03 15.42
CA LEU A 120 -15.77 7.79 14.86
C LEU A 120 -16.61 6.96 15.82
N GLU A 121 -17.90 7.31 15.86
CA GLU A 121 -18.95 6.56 16.55
C GLU A 121 -20.11 6.31 15.58
N PRO A 122 -19.97 5.31 14.67
CA PRO A 122 -21.03 5.00 13.74
C PRO A 122 -22.20 4.29 14.43
N ARG A 123 -23.43 4.68 14.09
CA ARG A 123 -24.67 4.04 14.58
C ARG A 123 -25.61 3.78 13.42
N ARG A 124 -26.34 2.67 13.49
CA ARG A 124 -27.38 2.34 12.53
C ARG A 124 -28.75 2.68 13.12
N GLN A 125 -29.54 3.43 12.37
CA GLN A 125 -30.93 3.74 12.71
C GLN A 125 -31.83 3.28 11.55
N GLY A 126 -32.36 2.05 11.62
CA GLY A 126 -33.09 1.43 10.53
C GLY A 126 -32.21 1.27 9.28
N GLN A 127 -32.51 2.00 8.22
CA GLN A 127 -31.73 2.04 6.98
C GLN A 127 -30.73 3.22 6.94
N ASN A 128 -30.81 4.15 7.89
CA ASN A 128 -29.95 5.32 7.97
C ASN A 128 -28.66 5.06 8.77
N LEU A 129 -27.66 5.90 8.53
CA LEU A 129 -26.37 5.91 9.18
C LEU A 129 -26.19 7.25 9.92
N GLU A 130 -25.88 7.18 11.22
CA GLU A 130 -25.42 8.29 12.02
C GLU A 130 -23.90 8.18 12.15
N LEU A 131 -23.17 9.19 11.67
CA LEU A 131 -21.71 9.29 11.80
C LEU A 131 -21.35 10.41 12.77
N SER A 132 -21.58 10.19 14.04
CA SER A 132 -21.07 11.08 15.08
C SER A 132 -19.57 10.90 15.23
N TYR A 133 -18.86 11.96 15.51
CA TYR A 133 -17.42 11.90 15.67
C TYR A 133 -16.91 12.97 16.64
N ARG A 134 -15.71 12.75 17.14
CA ARG A 134 -14.97 13.77 17.89
C ARG A 134 -13.54 13.87 17.36
N HIS A 135 -12.98 15.05 17.41
CA HIS A 135 -11.64 15.25 16.90
C HIS A 135 -10.82 16.21 17.79
N VAL A 136 -9.51 16.13 17.64
CA VAL A 136 -8.55 17.07 18.23
C VAL A 136 -7.34 17.18 17.30
N TRP A 137 -6.83 18.39 17.14
CA TRP A 137 -5.60 18.61 16.38
C TRP A 137 -4.37 18.32 17.24
N GLY A 138 -3.31 17.71 16.65
CA GLY A 138 -2.09 17.42 17.37
C GLY A 138 -1.44 18.64 18.03
N ARG A 139 -1.62 19.84 17.45
CA ARG A 139 -1.19 21.12 18.05
C ARG A 139 -1.94 21.51 19.32
N GLN A 140 -3.11 20.94 19.57
CA GLN A 140 -3.96 21.21 20.73
C GLN A 140 -3.74 20.18 21.86
N LEU A 141 -2.92 19.15 21.62
CA LEU A 141 -2.59 18.16 22.63
C LEU A 141 -1.55 18.72 23.61
N GLU A 142 -1.89 18.76 24.88
CA GLU A 142 -1.02 19.22 25.96
C GLU A 142 -0.47 18.02 26.77
N LYS A 143 0.77 18.16 27.27
CA LYS A 143 1.41 17.11 28.07
C LYS A 143 0.64 16.89 29.37
N GLY A 144 0.30 15.64 29.66
CA GLY A 144 -0.35 15.24 30.90
C GLY A 144 -1.82 15.69 31.05
N LYS A 145 -2.40 16.25 29.98
CA LYS A 145 -3.83 16.63 29.98
C LYS A 145 -4.63 15.71 29.06
N ALA A 146 -5.88 15.47 29.42
CA ALA A 146 -6.83 14.80 28.54
C ALA A 146 -7.06 15.64 27.26
N PRO A 147 -7.28 14.99 26.08
CA PRO A 147 -7.56 15.72 24.85
C PRO A 147 -8.80 16.60 24.96
N GLY A 148 -8.65 17.86 24.57
CA GLY A 148 -9.78 18.79 24.42
C GLY A 148 -10.59 18.46 23.17
N TRP A 149 -11.46 17.47 23.25
CA TRP A 149 -12.24 16.99 22.12
C TRP A 149 -13.27 18.02 21.65
N VAL A 150 -13.29 18.28 20.34
CA VAL A 150 -14.41 18.92 19.67
C VAL A 150 -15.37 17.81 19.22
N VAL A 151 -16.60 17.84 19.72
CA VAL A 151 -17.61 16.79 19.49
C VAL A 151 -18.61 17.26 18.44
N HIS A 152 -18.85 16.41 17.44
CA HIS A 152 -19.85 16.57 16.41
C HIS A 152 -20.89 15.47 16.52
N GLN A 153 -22.10 15.83 16.86
CA GLN A 153 -23.24 14.93 16.83
C GLN A 153 -23.92 15.03 15.47
N ALA A 154 -24.08 13.91 14.80
CA ALA A 154 -24.76 13.84 13.53
C ALA A 154 -26.19 13.34 13.70
N THR A 155 -27.08 13.75 12.79
CA THR A 155 -28.38 13.13 12.61
C THR A 155 -28.26 11.88 11.73
N ALA A 156 -29.16 10.92 11.88
CA ALA A 156 -29.21 9.75 11.03
C ALA A 156 -29.69 10.13 9.61
N LEU A 157 -28.82 9.94 8.64
CA LEU A 157 -29.03 10.26 7.22
C LEU A 157 -28.92 8.99 6.35
N PRO A 158 -29.44 9.00 5.12
CA PRO A 158 -29.06 7.99 4.13
C PRO A 158 -27.53 7.88 4.04
N PRO A 159 -26.95 6.67 3.95
CA PRO A 159 -25.51 6.48 4.14
C PRO A 159 -24.61 7.37 3.26
N ALA A 160 -24.96 7.55 1.98
CA ALA A 160 -24.19 8.42 1.08
C ALA A 160 -24.17 9.89 1.54
N GLU A 161 -25.31 10.38 2.07
CA GLU A 161 -25.43 11.75 2.62
C GLU A 161 -24.66 11.91 3.93
N ALA A 162 -24.65 10.87 4.78
CA ALA A 162 -23.87 10.86 6.01
C ALA A 162 -22.36 10.99 5.72
N PHE A 163 -21.84 10.29 4.70
CA PHE A 163 -20.45 10.43 4.25
C PHE A 163 -20.18 11.82 3.66
N GLU A 164 -21.09 12.35 2.84
CA GLU A 164 -20.95 13.70 2.28
C GLU A 164 -20.89 14.76 3.38
N THR A 165 -21.76 14.65 4.37
CA THR A 165 -21.80 15.57 5.52
C THR A 165 -20.49 15.53 6.30
N LEU A 166 -19.99 14.32 6.63
CA LEU A 166 -18.70 14.16 7.29
C LEU A 166 -17.56 14.78 6.47
N LEU A 167 -17.50 14.51 5.17
CA LEU A 167 -16.40 14.96 4.31
C LEU A 167 -16.37 16.48 4.12
N ARG A 168 -17.51 17.16 4.14
CA ARG A 168 -17.60 18.63 4.03
C ARG A 168 -16.91 19.37 5.20
N GLU A 169 -16.78 18.71 6.35
CA GLU A 169 -16.06 19.27 7.50
C GLU A 169 -14.53 19.35 7.27
N PHE A 170 -14.02 18.71 6.24
CA PHE A 170 -12.58 18.70 5.94
C PHE A 170 -12.23 19.74 4.87
N PRO A 171 -11.42 20.77 5.19
CA PRO A 171 -11.21 21.95 4.35
C PRO A 171 -10.50 21.67 3.00
N ARG A 172 -9.94 20.49 2.82
CA ARG A 172 -9.27 20.08 1.55
C ARG A 172 -10.20 19.32 0.61
N VAL A 173 -11.37 18.92 1.05
CA VAL A 173 -12.33 18.20 0.23
C VAL A 173 -13.14 19.19 -0.58
N VAL A 174 -12.73 19.42 -1.84
CA VAL A 174 -13.32 20.48 -2.69
C VAL A 174 -14.57 19.97 -3.41
N LYS A 175 -14.59 18.71 -3.85
CA LYS A 175 -15.69 18.12 -4.59
C LYS A 175 -15.89 16.66 -4.19
N VAL A 176 -17.06 16.36 -3.68
CA VAL A 176 -17.45 15.01 -3.27
C VAL A 176 -18.58 14.51 -4.16
N THR A 177 -18.43 13.30 -4.66
CA THR A 177 -19.53 12.52 -5.23
C THR A 177 -19.65 11.24 -4.40
N PRO A 178 -20.30 11.29 -3.23
CA PRO A 178 -20.25 10.21 -2.25
C PRO A 178 -20.75 8.88 -2.82
N THR A 179 -21.72 8.93 -3.73
CA THR A 179 -22.26 7.75 -4.43
C THR A 179 -21.25 7.04 -5.34
N LEU A 180 -20.06 7.60 -5.54
CA LEU A 180 -18.99 6.92 -6.26
C LEU A 180 -18.41 5.75 -5.45
N LEU A 181 -18.25 5.93 -4.13
CA LEU A 181 -17.68 4.92 -3.24
C LEU A 181 -18.71 4.30 -2.29
N ALA A 182 -19.78 5.04 -1.92
CA ALA A 182 -20.88 4.56 -1.10
C ALA A 182 -22.17 4.44 -1.93
N PRO A 183 -22.85 3.28 -1.93
CA PRO A 183 -24.11 3.08 -2.64
C PRO A 183 -25.19 4.06 -2.18
N ARG A 184 -26.08 4.46 -3.11
CA ARG A 184 -27.24 5.31 -2.82
C ARG A 184 -28.31 4.56 -2.05
N ALA A 185 -28.61 3.32 -2.51
CA ALA A 185 -29.61 2.49 -1.89
C ALA A 185 -29.14 2.00 -0.52
N PRO A 186 -29.83 2.34 0.57
CA PRO A 186 -29.40 1.96 1.92
C PRO A 186 -29.23 0.45 2.10
N GLY A 187 -30.11 -0.36 1.49
CA GLY A 187 -29.98 -1.82 1.53
C GLY A 187 -28.68 -2.33 0.92
N VAL A 188 -28.27 -1.78 -0.24
CA VAL A 188 -27.00 -2.12 -0.89
C VAL A 188 -25.81 -1.68 -0.04
N PHE A 189 -25.90 -0.51 0.61
CA PHE A 189 -24.87 -0.04 1.52
C PHE A 189 -24.67 -0.99 2.70
N TRP A 190 -25.76 -1.43 3.33
CA TRP A 190 -25.65 -2.36 4.47
C TRP A 190 -25.17 -3.74 4.07
N ASP A 191 -25.53 -4.23 2.87
CA ASP A 191 -24.95 -5.43 2.28
C ASP A 191 -23.43 -5.28 2.08
N MET A 192 -22.97 -4.13 1.57
CA MET A 192 -21.55 -3.81 1.39
C MET A 192 -20.80 -3.75 2.74
N VAL A 193 -21.38 -3.12 3.75
CA VAL A 193 -20.81 -3.07 5.12
C VAL A 193 -20.68 -4.47 5.71
N GLN A 194 -21.69 -5.31 5.54
CA GLN A 194 -21.67 -6.71 6.03
C GLN A 194 -20.61 -7.53 5.30
N ALA A 195 -20.52 -7.42 3.98
CA ALA A 195 -19.51 -8.09 3.17
C ALA A 195 -18.08 -7.64 3.56
N ALA A 196 -17.89 -6.35 3.78
CA ALA A 196 -16.61 -5.80 4.24
C ALA A 196 -16.25 -6.28 5.67
N ALA A 197 -17.25 -6.38 6.57
CA ALA A 197 -17.05 -6.89 7.92
C ALA A 197 -16.60 -8.36 7.92
N TRP A 198 -17.20 -9.21 7.08
CA TRP A 198 -16.80 -10.60 6.91
C TRP A 198 -15.39 -10.72 6.28
N ARG A 199 -15.08 -9.88 5.29
CA ARG A 199 -13.74 -9.81 4.71
C ARG A 199 -12.67 -9.49 5.77
N LEU A 200 -12.92 -8.51 6.63
CA LEU A 200 -11.97 -8.11 7.68
C LEU A 200 -11.68 -9.24 8.68
N ARG A 201 -12.65 -10.14 8.89
CA ARG A 201 -12.51 -11.31 9.76
C ARG A 201 -12.07 -12.58 9.03
N ASN A 202 -11.92 -12.53 7.71
CA ASN A 202 -11.71 -13.69 6.84
C ASN A 202 -12.78 -14.79 7.03
N GLN A 203 -14.04 -14.39 7.14
CA GLN A 203 -15.18 -15.27 7.40
C GLN A 203 -16.23 -15.11 6.31
N ASN A 204 -16.98 -16.16 6.03
CA ASN A 204 -18.15 -16.15 5.14
C ASN A 204 -17.88 -15.49 3.77
N LEU A 205 -16.68 -15.71 3.18
CA LEU A 205 -16.25 -15.03 1.96
C LEU A 205 -17.19 -15.28 0.77
N GLU A 206 -17.80 -16.48 0.64
CA GLU A 206 -18.79 -16.78 -0.40
C GLU A 206 -20.03 -15.89 -0.28
N GLN A 207 -20.58 -15.80 0.92
CA GLN A 207 -21.73 -14.94 1.19
C GLN A 207 -21.37 -13.46 1.01
N ALA A 208 -20.16 -13.07 1.43
CA ALA A 208 -19.68 -11.71 1.21
C ALA A 208 -19.59 -11.37 -0.28
N MET A 209 -19.08 -12.28 -1.11
CA MET A 209 -19.05 -12.11 -2.57
C MET A 209 -20.47 -11.99 -3.14
N ALA A 210 -21.40 -12.85 -2.72
CA ALA A 210 -22.79 -12.78 -3.17
C ALA A 210 -23.47 -11.44 -2.83
N LEU A 211 -23.19 -10.86 -1.65
CA LEU A 211 -23.65 -9.51 -1.29
C LEU A 211 -23.03 -8.44 -2.20
N ALA A 212 -21.72 -8.48 -2.40
CA ALA A 212 -21.02 -7.52 -3.24
C ALA A 212 -21.46 -7.61 -4.71
N GLU A 213 -21.69 -8.82 -5.25
CA GLU A 213 -22.23 -9.03 -6.60
C GLU A 213 -23.64 -8.45 -6.77
N ARG A 214 -24.53 -8.58 -5.76
CA ARG A 214 -25.81 -7.89 -5.79
C ARG A 214 -25.63 -6.38 -5.87
N GLY A 215 -24.68 -5.84 -5.10
CA GLY A 215 -24.36 -4.42 -5.11
C GLY A 215 -23.90 -3.94 -6.49
N THR A 216 -23.02 -4.67 -7.17
CA THR A 216 -22.56 -4.30 -8.53
C THR A 216 -23.69 -4.33 -9.56
N ARG A 217 -24.67 -5.25 -9.42
CA ARG A 217 -25.84 -5.31 -10.31
C ARG A 217 -26.83 -4.19 -10.05
N GLN A 218 -27.08 -3.83 -8.78
CA GLN A 218 -28.06 -2.81 -8.40
C GLN A 218 -27.52 -1.38 -8.59
N GLU A 219 -26.25 -1.18 -8.33
CA GLU A 219 -25.58 0.13 -8.48
C GLU A 219 -24.28 0.03 -9.31
N PRO A 220 -24.37 -0.23 -10.61
CA PRO A 220 -23.21 -0.45 -11.48
C PRO A 220 -22.32 0.79 -11.65
N ALA A 221 -22.77 1.97 -11.25
CA ALA A 221 -21.99 3.22 -11.24
C ALA A 221 -21.21 3.44 -9.92
N CYS A 222 -21.45 2.64 -8.89
CA CYS A 222 -20.73 2.72 -7.62
C CYS A 222 -19.39 1.96 -7.70
N ALA A 223 -18.27 2.66 -7.73
CA ALA A 223 -16.94 2.04 -7.77
C ALA A 223 -16.66 1.19 -6.53
N GLY A 224 -17.15 1.62 -5.36
CA GLY A 224 -16.92 0.92 -4.09
C GLY A 224 -17.39 -0.52 -4.10
N THR A 225 -18.52 -0.84 -4.76
CA THR A 225 -19.04 -2.21 -4.85
C THR A 225 -18.14 -3.09 -5.73
N TRP A 226 -17.63 -2.59 -6.84
CA TRP A 226 -16.70 -3.29 -7.72
C TRP A 226 -15.35 -3.54 -7.04
N ILE A 227 -14.82 -2.53 -6.34
CA ILE A 227 -13.56 -2.64 -5.61
C ILE A 227 -13.68 -3.65 -4.46
N LEU A 228 -14.80 -3.63 -3.73
CA LEU A 228 -15.06 -4.62 -2.68
C LEU A 228 -15.15 -6.03 -3.23
N LEU A 229 -15.90 -6.24 -4.32
CA LEU A 229 -16.02 -7.56 -4.96
C LEU A 229 -14.65 -8.06 -5.45
N GLY A 230 -13.87 -7.21 -6.13
CA GLY A 230 -12.51 -7.54 -6.55
C GLY A 230 -11.60 -7.89 -5.38
N ASN A 231 -11.71 -7.18 -4.24
CA ASN A 231 -10.97 -7.47 -3.03
C ASN A 231 -11.37 -8.81 -2.39
N LEU A 232 -12.65 -9.12 -2.38
CA LEU A 232 -13.16 -10.40 -1.87
C LEU A 232 -12.69 -11.57 -2.72
N ARG A 233 -12.78 -11.46 -4.05
CA ARG A 233 -12.26 -12.49 -4.97
C ARG A 233 -10.74 -12.64 -4.84
N TYR A 234 -10.01 -11.52 -4.77
CA TYR A 234 -8.57 -11.57 -4.50
C TYR A 234 -8.26 -12.33 -3.21
N ARG A 235 -9.00 -12.09 -2.13
CA ARG A 235 -8.83 -12.80 -0.85
C ARG A 235 -9.21 -14.27 -0.95
N TRP A 236 -10.31 -14.58 -1.66
CA TRP A 236 -10.78 -15.93 -1.89
C TRP A 236 -9.73 -16.82 -2.55
N THR A 237 -9.02 -16.27 -3.54
CA THR A 237 -7.99 -17.03 -4.28
C THR A 237 -6.72 -17.29 -3.47
N LEU A 238 -6.48 -16.54 -2.38
CA LEU A 238 -5.32 -16.75 -1.51
C LEU A 238 -5.31 -18.11 -0.81
N ASP A 239 -6.47 -18.54 -0.37
CA ASP A 239 -6.62 -19.67 0.54
C ASP A 239 -7.00 -20.97 -0.20
N ARG A 240 -7.15 -20.93 -1.54
CA ARG A 240 -7.63 -22.07 -2.34
C ARG A 240 -6.67 -22.45 -3.46
N PRO A 241 -6.04 -23.66 -3.37
CA PRO A 241 -5.25 -24.20 -4.45
C PRO A 241 -6.09 -24.39 -5.73
N GLY A 242 -5.53 -24.06 -6.88
CA GLY A 242 -6.14 -24.34 -8.18
C GLY A 242 -7.04 -23.25 -8.76
N SER A 243 -7.51 -22.28 -7.98
CA SER A 243 -8.47 -21.28 -8.45
C SER A 243 -7.83 -20.03 -9.07
N PHE A 244 -6.58 -19.71 -8.76
CA PHE A 244 -5.99 -18.40 -9.09
C PHE A 244 -5.98 -18.08 -10.58
N ARG A 245 -5.50 -19.00 -11.44
CA ARG A 245 -5.42 -18.73 -12.88
C ARG A 245 -6.78 -18.59 -13.54
N ALA A 246 -7.77 -19.36 -13.07
CA ALA A 246 -9.13 -19.30 -13.58
C ALA A 246 -9.82 -17.98 -13.21
N GLU A 247 -9.54 -17.48 -12.00
CA GLU A 247 -10.23 -16.30 -11.44
C GLU A 247 -9.45 -14.99 -11.57
N GLN A 248 -8.17 -15.07 -11.98
CA GLN A 248 -7.31 -13.88 -12.10
C GLN A 248 -7.90 -12.85 -13.06
N SER A 249 -8.28 -13.27 -14.26
CA SER A 249 -8.83 -12.36 -15.29
C SER A 249 -10.11 -11.68 -14.83
N GLU A 250 -10.97 -12.41 -14.13
CA GLU A 250 -12.22 -11.85 -13.59
C GLU A 250 -11.93 -10.87 -12.47
N THR A 251 -11.02 -11.22 -11.55
CA THR A 251 -10.62 -10.33 -10.45
C THR A 251 -9.99 -9.04 -10.99
N GLU A 252 -9.14 -9.15 -12.01
CA GLU A 252 -8.57 -7.98 -12.70
C GLU A 252 -9.65 -7.12 -13.34
N ALA A 253 -10.62 -7.71 -14.05
CA ALA A 253 -11.70 -6.97 -14.69
C ALA A 253 -12.55 -6.20 -13.67
N LEU A 254 -12.85 -6.78 -12.51
CA LEU A 254 -13.58 -6.11 -11.44
C LEU A 254 -12.80 -4.90 -10.89
N LEU A 255 -11.51 -5.06 -10.60
CA LEU A 255 -10.66 -3.98 -10.11
C LEU A 255 -10.43 -2.89 -11.16
N GLN A 256 -10.27 -3.27 -12.43
CA GLN A 256 -10.19 -2.32 -13.55
C GLN A 256 -11.50 -1.55 -13.70
N ARG A 257 -12.66 -2.21 -13.58
CA ARG A 257 -13.96 -1.51 -13.58
C ARG A 257 -14.04 -0.50 -12.45
N GLY A 258 -13.60 -0.85 -11.24
CA GLY A 258 -13.47 0.08 -10.11
C GLY A 258 -12.58 1.29 -10.44
N LEU A 259 -11.43 1.07 -11.10
CA LEU A 259 -10.51 2.15 -11.51
C LEU A 259 -11.05 3.03 -12.64
N VAL A 260 -11.84 2.47 -13.55
CA VAL A 260 -12.53 3.25 -14.59
C VAL A 260 -13.54 4.21 -13.96
N LEU A 261 -14.29 3.76 -12.98
CA LEU A 261 -15.27 4.56 -12.25
C LEU A 261 -14.60 5.56 -11.29
N ALA A 262 -13.55 5.13 -10.57
CA ALA A 262 -12.79 5.94 -9.63
C ALA A 262 -11.28 5.96 -9.97
N PRO A 263 -10.85 6.79 -10.96
CA PRO A 263 -9.48 6.80 -11.46
C PRO A 263 -8.45 7.16 -10.40
N GLY A 264 -7.49 6.26 -10.16
CA GLY A 264 -6.45 6.44 -9.13
C GLY A 264 -6.89 6.05 -7.72
N HIS A 265 -7.99 5.28 -7.58
CA HIS A 265 -8.42 4.77 -6.28
C HIS A 265 -7.33 3.90 -5.65
N PRO A 266 -6.80 4.27 -4.45
CA PRO A 266 -5.61 3.64 -3.89
C PRO A 266 -5.75 2.13 -3.70
N ARG A 267 -6.85 1.69 -3.10
CA ARG A 267 -7.11 0.27 -2.81
C ARG A 267 -7.21 -0.56 -4.09
N ALA A 268 -7.92 -0.07 -5.11
CA ALA A 268 -8.06 -0.79 -6.37
C ALA A 268 -6.71 -0.90 -7.10
N ALA A 269 -5.93 0.20 -7.16
CA ALA A 269 -4.61 0.21 -7.76
C ALA A 269 -3.66 -0.74 -7.01
N PHE A 270 -3.67 -0.73 -5.69
CA PHE A 270 -2.87 -1.62 -4.85
C PHE A 270 -3.19 -3.10 -5.11
N LEU A 271 -4.48 -3.49 -5.06
CA LEU A 271 -4.87 -4.88 -5.27
C LEU A 271 -4.53 -5.37 -6.68
N LEU A 272 -4.78 -4.55 -7.70
CA LEU A 272 -4.43 -4.89 -9.08
C LEU A 272 -2.91 -5.00 -9.27
N SER A 273 -2.13 -4.16 -8.58
CA SER A 273 -0.66 -4.24 -8.62
C SER A 273 -0.14 -5.51 -7.96
N LEU A 274 -0.76 -5.97 -6.87
CA LEU A 274 -0.41 -7.25 -6.24
C LEU A 274 -0.66 -8.41 -7.20
N LEU A 275 -1.85 -8.46 -7.86
CA LEU A 275 -2.16 -9.49 -8.86
C LEU A 275 -1.11 -9.54 -9.98
N ARG A 276 -0.69 -8.38 -10.47
CA ARG A 276 0.33 -8.29 -11.52
C ARG A 276 1.71 -8.69 -11.02
N SER A 277 2.10 -8.25 -9.84
CA SER A 277 3.38 -8.65 -9.22
C SER A 277 3.47 -10.15 -8.99
N ASP A 278 2.40 -10.76 -8.45
CA ASP A 278 2.31 -12.19 -8.18
C ASP A 278 2.34 -13.03 -9.50
N SER A 279 1.96 -12.39 -10.61
CA SER A 279 2.07 -12.98 -11.97
C SER A 279 3.41 -12.69 -12.67
N GLY A 280 4.36 -12.05 -12.00
CA GLY A 280 5.67 -11.71 -12.56
C GLY A 280 5.75 -10.40 -13.33
N ASN A 281 4.67 -9.61 -13.35
CA ASN A 281 4.55 -8.36 -14.11
C ASN A 281 4.84 -7.12 -13.25
N GLN A 282 6.02 -7.07 -12.58
CA GLN A 282 6.42 -5.97 -11.70
C GLN A 282 6.45 -4.61 -12.40
N ARG A 283 6.82 -4.59 -13.68
CA ARG A 283 6.82 -3.36 -14.48
C ARG A 283 5.43 -2.72 -14.54
N GLU A 284 4.42 -3.51 -14.91
CA GLU A 284 3.04 -3.00 -15.00
C GLU A 284 2.46 -2.65 -13.63
N ALA A 285 2.85 -3.40 -12.59
CA ALA A 285 2.48 -3.10 -11.22
C ALA A 285 3.02 -1.74 -10.77
N LEU A 286 4.30 -1.45 -11.03
CA LEU A 286 4.94 -0.17 -10.72
C LEU A 286 4.34 0.98 -11.53
N ASP A 287 4.14 0.82 -12.85
CA ASP A 287 3.51 1.84 -13.69
C ASP A 287 2.13 2.24 -13.14
N LEU A 288 1.30 1.25 -12.76
CA LEU A 288 -0.04 1.48 -12.19
C LEU A 288 0.03 2.23 -10.85
N LEU A 289 0.91 1.78 -9.96
CA LEU A 289 1.04 2.38 -8.62
C LEU A 289 1.56 3.81 -8.68
N LEU A 290 2.56 4.07 -9.53
CA LEU A 290 3.10 5.42 -9.73
C LEU A 290 2.07 6.34 -10.38
N GLN A 291 1.27 5.84 -11.33
CA GLN A 291 0.16 6.60 -11.89
C GLN A 291 -0.90 6.96 -10.83
N ALA A 292 -1.27 6.01 -9.98
CA ALA A 292 -2.20 6.26 -8.88
C ALA A 292 -1.62 7.25 -7.85
N ARG A 293 -0.32 7.13 -7.55
CA ARG A 293 0.38 8.01 -6.61
C ARG A 293 0.42 9.48 -7.08
N ARG A 294 0.54 9.74 -8.39
CA ARG A 294 0.44 11.12 -8.91
C ARG A 294 -0.87 11.80 -8.54
N LYS A 295 -1.95 11.03 -8.38
CA LYS A 295 -3.26 11.54 -7.93
C LYS A 295 -3.40 11.56 -6.40
N GLN A 296 -2.72 10.63 -5.72
CA GLN A 296 -2.79 10.40 -4.28
C GLN A 296 -1.37 10.31 -3.68
N PRO A 297 -0.59 11.43 -3.69
CA PRO A 297 0.85 11.40 -3.40
C PRO A 297 1.20 10.96 -1.97
N TYR A 298 0.28 11.12 -1.04
CA TYR A 298 0.47 10.86 0.38
C TYR A 298 -0.23 9.59 0.87
N ASN A 299 -0.60 8.67 -0.04
CA ASN A 299 -1.30 7.46 0.33
C ASN A 299 -0.34 6.35 0.77
N PRO A 300 -0.36 5.89 2.05
CA PRO A 300 0.56 4.85 2.54
C PRO A 300 0.35 3.49 1.87
N THR A 301 -0.89 3.17 1.46
CA THR A 301 -1.21 1.90 0.78
C THR A 301 -0.50 1.80 -0.58
N LEU A 302 -0.46 2.90 -1.34
CA LEU A 302 0.26 2.94 -2.62
C LEU A 302 1.77 2.78 -2.42
N LEU A 303 2.33 3.43 -1.39
CA LEU A 303 3.76 3.27 -1.05
C LEU A 303 4.10 1.84 -0.64
N THR A 304 3.22 1.16 0.11
CA THR A 304 3.37 -0.27 0.41
C THR A 304 3.39 -1.11 -0.86
N GLY A 305 2.50 -0.84 -1.81
CA GLY A 305 2.47 -1.52 -3.10
C GLY A 305 3.73 -1.28 -3.92
N ILE A 306 4.22 -0.03 -3.99
CA ILE A 306 5.47 0.31 -4.68
C ILE A 306 6.65 -0.44 -4.06
N ALA A 307 6.75 -0.46 -2.73
CA ALA A 307 7.81 -1.19 -2.04
C ALA A 307 7.78 -2.69 -2.37
N TYR A 308 6.58 -3.31 -2.38
CA TYR A 308 6.42 -4.72 -2.72
C TYR A 308 6.83 -5.03 -4.17
N ALA A 309 6.30 -4.28 -5.14
CA ALA A 309 6.61 -4.50 -6.56
C ALA A 309 8.07 -4.18 -6.89
N ALA A 310 8.63 -3.10 -6.32
CA ALA A 310 10.02 -2.70 -6.50
C ALA A 310 10.99 -3.74 -5.91
N ARG A 311 10.69 -4.27 -4.71
CA ARG A 311 11.48 -5.36 -4.09
C ARG A 311 11.49 -6.61 -4.98
N GLY A 312 10.32 -7.02 -5.48
CA GLY A 312 10.22 -8.12 -6.43
C GLY A 312 11.03 -7.89 -7.71
N ALA A 313 11.07 -6.66 -8.20
CA ALA A 313 11.84 -6.27 -9.38
C ALA A 313 13.37 -6.17 -9.15
N GLY A 314 13.84 -6.21 -7.90
CA GLY A 314 15.24 -5.96 -7.54
C GLY A 314 15.59 -4.48 -7.34
N LEU A 315 14.61 -3.59 -7.39
CA LEU A 315 14.79 -2.15 -7.19
C LEU A 315 14.82 -1.80 -5.68
N LEU A 316 15.78 -2.36 -4.96
CA LEU A 316 15.85 -2.22 -3.50
C LEU A 316 15.93 -0.76 -3.01
N PRO A 317 16.68 0.15 -3.65
CA PRO A 317 16.68 1.56 -3.27
C PRO A 317 15.31 2.21 -3.38
N LEU A 318 14.56 1.91 -4.45
CA LEU A 318 13.18 2.41 -4.64
C LEU A 318 12.23 1.82 -3.60
N ALA A 319 12.31 0.50 -3.36
CA ALA A 319 11.51 -0.19 -2.34
C ALA A 319 11.76 0.41 -0.96
N ARG A 320 13.02 0.65 -0.64
CA ARG A 320 13.44 1.26 0.62
C ARG A 320 12.90 2.67 0.80
N ARG A 321 13.05 3.52 -0.22
CA ARG A 321 12.53 4.89 -0.17
C ARG A 321 11.01 4.92 -0.02
N ALA A 322 10.30 4.02 -0.70
CA ALA A 322 8.85 3.89 -0.57
C ALA A 322 8.43 3.52 0.87
N MET A 323 9.16 2.61 1.52
CA MET A 323 8.92 2.23 2.92
C MET A 323 9.18 3.39 3.87
N ASP A 324 10.30 4.12 3.71
CA ASP A 324 10.63 5.27 4.54
C ASP A 324 9.54 6.36 4.44
N LEU A 325 9.10 6.69 3.22
CA LEU A 325 8.00 7.64 3.01
C LEU A 325 6.68 7.16 3.62
N ARG A 326 6.37 5.87 3.49
CA ARG A 326 5.19 5.28 4.14
C ARG A 326 5.24 5.47 5.65
N ASP A 327 6.36 5.15 6.28
CA ASP A 327 6.54 5.21 7.73
C ASP A 327 6.49 6.65 8.25
N GLU A 328 7.00 7.62 7.49
CA GLU A 328 6.85 9.04 7.77
C GLU A 328 5.37 9.49 7.74
N LEU A 329 4.57 8.92 6.84
CA LEU A 329 3.16 9.29 6.66
C LEU A 329 2.21 8.58 7.63
N ALA A 330 2.44 7.29 7.88
CA ALA A 330 1.47 6.40 8.51
C ALA A 330 1.60 6.30 10.04
N PHE A 331 2.45 7.09 10.70
CA PHE A 331 2.73 6.90 12.12
C PHE A 331 2.99 5.42 12.45
N ALA A 332 4.05 4.86 11.90
CA ALA A 332 4.37 3.43 11.94
C ALA A 332 4.25 2.79 13.35
N ARG A 333 4.47 3.58 14.41
CA ARG A 333 4.32 3.14 15.80
C ARG A 333 2.86 2.96 16.27
N LEU A 334 1.88 3.53 15.56
CA LEU A 334 0.47 3.45 15.94
C LEU A 334 -0.30 2.35 15.20
N ALA A 335 0.14 1.99 14.00
CA ALA A 335 -0.53 0.99 13.18
C ALA A 335 0.34 -0.28 13.04
N PRO A 336 -0.29 -1.47 13.00
CA PRO A 336 0.43 -2.69 12.67
C PRO A 336 1.11 -2.55 11.30
N GLN A 337 2.43 -2.65 11.28
CA GLN A 337 3.19 -2.60 10.04
C GLN A 337 3.37 -4.03 9.50
N ALA A 338 3.31 -4.18 8.18
CA ALA A 338 3.75 -5.42 7.55
C ALA A 338 5.26 -5.59 7.80
N VAL A 339 5.71 -6.82 7.99
CA VAL A 339 7.13 -7.14 8.12
C VAL A 339 7.86 -6.70 6.84
N ASP A 340 8.85 -5.82 6.99
CA ASP A 340 9.61 -5.30 5.87
C ASP A 340 10.86 -6.13 5.59
N ILE A 341 10.73 -7.16 4.78
CA ILE A 341 11.84 -8.02 4.38
C ILE A 341 12.85 -7.31 3.44
N THR A 342 12.53 -6.14 2.90
CA THR A 342 13.45 -5.34 2.08
C THR A 342 14.75 -5.06 2.82
N CYS A 343 14.66 -4.77 4.13
CA CYS A 343 15.83 -4.56 4.98
C CYS A 343 16.76 -5.78 5.03
N LEU A 344 16.21 -6.99 5.00
CA LEU A 344 17.03 -8.21 4.94
C LEU A 344 17.75 -8.33 3.59
N TYR A 345 17.06 -8.01 2.51
CA TYR A 345 17.64 -8.07 1.16
C TYR A 345 18.70 -7.00 0.91
N THR A 346 18.57 -5.82 1.50
CA THR A 346 19.61 -4.77 1.46
C THR A 346 20.79 -5.07 2.40
N GLY A 347 20.67 -6.05 3.30
CA GLY A 347 21.68 -6.38 4.30
C GLY A 347 21.59 -5.55 5.58
N GLU A 348 20.53 -4.77 5.74
CA GLU A 348 20.23 -4.01 6.96
C GLU A 348 19.63 -4.92 8.05
N VAL A 349 20.37 -5.97 8.42
CA VAL A 349 19.89 -7.07 9.28
C VAL A 349 19.37 -6.56 10.63
N ALA A 350 20.09 -5.60 11.24
CA ALA A 350 19.68 -5.02 12.53
C ALA A 350 18.34 -4.28 12.44
N ARG A 351 18.09 -3.61 11.33
CA ARG A 351 16.82 -2.91 11.10
C ARG A 351 15.68 -3.89 10.83
N PHE A 352 15.94 -4.98 10.10
CA PHE A 352 14.97 -6.05 9.94
C PHE A 352 14.58 -6.64 11.29
N GLU A 353 15.55 -6.94 12.14
CA GLU A 353 15.32 -7.45 13.50
C GLU A 353 14.49 -6.48 14.35
N ALA A 354 14.83 -5.18 14.32
CA ALA A 354 14.05 -4.16 15.02
C ALA A 354 12.59 -4.13 14.54
N SER A 355 12.35 -4.24 13.23
CA SER A 355 10.99 -4.29 12.67
C SER A 355 10.18 -5.50 13.15
N LEU A 356 10.84 -6.64 13.44
CA LEU A 356 10.18 -7.83 14.02
C LEU A 356 9.85 -7.64 15.50
N GLN A 357 10.63 -6.84 16.23
CA GLN A 357 10.42 -6.58 17.67
C GLN A 357 9.33 -5.52 17.90
N GLU A 358 9.21 -4.54 17.01
CA GLU A 358 8.27 -3.42 17.12
C GLU A 358 6.81 -3.82 16.80
N GLN A 359 6.55 -5.06 16.36
CA GLN A 359 5.21 -5.51 16.04
C GLN A 359 4.30 -5.53 17.28
N PRO A 360 3.03 -5.07 17.15
CA PRO A 360 2.07 -5.09 18.24
C PRO A 360 1.90 -6.47 18.87
N GLY A 361 1.72 -6.52 20.18
CA GLY A 361 1.66 -7.78 20.96
C GLY A 361 0.63 -8.80 20.48
N HIS A 362 -0.53 -8.32 19.96
CA HIS A 362 -1.57 -9.20 19.44
C HIS A 362 -1.17 -9.91 18.13
N LEU A 363 -0.33 -9.30 17.29
CA LEU A 363 0.21 -9.96 16.08
C LEU A 363 1.29 -10.99 16.45
N ARG A 364 1.97 -10.80 17.58
CA ARG A 364 2.98 -11.74 18.05
C ARG A 364 2.39 -13.08 18.50
N SER A 365 1.17 -13.07 19.03
CA SER A 365 0.54 -14.24 19.65
C SER A 365 -0.42 -15.00 18.74
N THR A 366 -0.85 -14.42 17.61
CA THR A 366 -1.95 -14.99 16.79
C THR A 366 -1.59 -15.31 15.36
N SER A 367 -0.39 -14.93 14.89
CA SER A 367 0.04 -15.12 13.51
C SER A 367 1.39 -15.82 13.42
N GLY A 368 1.45 -16.90 12.64
CA GLY A 368 2.69 -17.62 12.34
C GLY A 368 3.68 -16.82 11.48
N VAL A 369 3.28 -15.67 10.93
CA VAL A 369 4.13 -14.83 10.05
C VAL A 369 5.35 -14.31 10.78
N LEU A 370 5.18 -13.82 12.01
CA LEU A 370 6.26 -13.22 12.78
C LEU A 370 7.30 -14.25 13.24
N PRO A 371 6.92 -15.39 13.85
CA PRO A 371 7.86 -16.48 14.12
C PRO A 371 8.56 -16.99 12.86
N PHE A 372 7.84 -17.12 11.73
CA PHE A 372 8.46 -17.52 10.47
C PHE A 372 9.63 -16.60 10.07
N TYR A 373 9.42 -15.28 10.09
CA TYR A 373 10.49 -14.34 9.71
C TYR A 373 11.61 -14.26 10.74
N ARG A 374 11.36 -14.57 12.03
CA ARG A 374 12.41 -14.72 13.04
C ARG A 374 13.24 -15.98 12.79
N GLY A 375 12.58 -17.10 12.54
CA GLY A 375 13.25 -18.34 12.15
C GLY A 375 14.07 -18.18 10.89
N TYR A 376 13.54 -17.46 9.90
CA TYR A 376 14.23 -17.17 8.66
C TYR A 376 15.47 -16.27 8.87
N LEU A 377 15.36 -15.24 9.72
CA LEU A 377 16.49 -14.41 10.12
C LEU A 377 17.57 -15.21 10.87
N ALA A 378 17.15 -16.07 11.80
CA ALA A 378 18.05 -16.96 12.54
C ALA A 378 18.79 -17.90 11.58
N LEU A 379 18.09 -18.47 10.59
CA LEU A 379 18.68 -19.30 9.56
C LEU A 379 19.72 -18.55 8.71
N VAL A 380 19.44 -17.32 8.33
CA VAL A 380 20.38 -16.43 7.60
C VAL A 380 21.64 -16.14 8.43
N ARG A 381 21.51 -16.05 9.76
CA ARG A 381 22.64 -15.87 10.71
C ARG A 381 23.37 -17.16 11.06
N GLY A 382 22.86 -18.32 10.66
CA GLY A 382 23.43 -19.62 11.01
C GLY A 382 23.04 -20.13 12.41
N ASP A 383 22.12 -19.44 13.10
CA ASP A 383 21.57 -19.87 14.40
C ASP A 383 20.48 -20.91 14.19
N ARG A 384 20.92 -22.17 14.06
CA ARG A 384 20.04 -23.30 13.74
C ARG A 384 19.05 -23.63 14.86
N GLU A 385 19.46 -23.44 16.12
CA GLU A 385 18.61 -23.76 17.28
C GLU A 385 17.43 -22.77 17.38
N LEU A 386 17.72 -21.47 17.30
CA LEU A 386 16.67 -20.45 17.29
C LEU A 386 15.77 -20.58 16.05
N ALA A 387 16.34 -20.88 14.86
CA ALA A 387 15.57 -21.11 13.65
C ALA A 387 14.56 -22.26 13.83
N HIS A 388 15.00 -23.38 14.42
CA HIS A 388 14.17 -24.55 14.70
C HIS A 388 13.00 -24.20 15.64
N GLN A 389 13.28 -23.52 16.77
CA GLN A 389 12.26 -23.11 17.72
C GLN A 389 11.19 -22.19 17.08
N GLU A 390 11.62 -21.21 16.30
CA GLU A 390 10.73 -20.23 15.68
C GLU A 390 9.90 -20.86 14.54
N PHE A 391 10.46 -21.77 13.72
CA PHE A 391 9.68 -22.45 12.67
C PHE A 391 8.64 -23.41 13.27
N ARG A 392 8.94 -24.12 14.35
CA ARG A 392 7.95 -24.92 15.09
C ARG A 392 6.81 -24.06 15.63
N MET A 393 7.13 -22.89 16.20
CA MET A 393 6.13 -21.93 16.63
C MET A 393 5.29 -21.44 15.44
N ALA A 394 5.93 -21.10 14.34
CA ALA A 394 5.26 -20.64 13.14
C ALA A 394 4.26 -21.66 12.59
N SER A 395 4.63 -22.93 12.53
CA SER A 395 3.77 -24.01 12.04
C SER A 395 2.52 -24.23 12.89
N THR A 396 2.59 -23.96 14.21
CA THR A 396 1.41 -24.05 15.09
C THR A 396 0.46 -22.86 15.00
N LEU A 397 0.97 -21.68 14.57
CA LEU A 397 0.22 -20.42 14.57
C LEU A 397 -0.22 -19.97 13.16
N ALA A 398 0.27 -20.59 12.09
CA ALA A 398 0.09 -20.10 10.71
C ALA A 398 -1.29 -20.38 10.09
N HIS A 399 -2.35 -20.37 10.88
CA HIS A 399 -3.70 -20.55 10.38
C HIS A 399 -4.09 -19.45 9.38
N GLY A 400 -4.48 -19.83 8.17
CA GLY A 400 -4.85 -18.90 7.09
C GLY A 400 -3.66 -18.33 6.29
N TYR A 401 -2.44 -18.88 6.47
CA TYR A 401 -1.25 -18.53 5.71
C TYR A 401 -0.54 -19.81 5.21
N PRO A 402 -1.10 -20.49 4.17
CA PRO A 402 -0.63 -21.81 3.75
C PRO A 402 0.86 -21.84 3.36
N ASN A 403 1.38 -20.82 2.71
CA ASN A 403 2.79 -20.74 2.34
C ASN A 403 3.70 -20.67 3.59
N ILE A 404 3.33 -19.89 4.59
CA ILE A 404 4.06 -19.77 5.86
C ILE A 404 4.05 -21.11 6.60
N LEU A 405 2.87 -21.75 6.69
CA LEU A 405 2.71 -23.06 7.33
C LEU A 405 3.61 -24.11 6.66
N ARG A 406 3.49 -24.28 5.34
CA ARG A 406 4.24 -25.29 4.58
C ARG A 406 5.76 -25.08 4.68
N LEU A 407 6.22 -23.84 4.48
CA LEU A 407 7.65 -23.54 4.58
C LEU A 407 8.18 -23.72 6.00
N SER A 408 7.40 -23.38 7.04
CA SER A 408 7.81 -23.59 8.42
C SER A 408 8.02 -25.09 8.72
N GLU A 409 7.07 -25.94 8.32
CA GLU A 409 7.18 -27.39 8.46
C GLU A 409 8.40 -27.96 7.71
N ILE A 410 8.67 -27.46 6.50
CA ILE A 410 9.79 -27.90 5.67
C ILE A 410 11.13 -27.51 6.31
N TYR A 411 11.29 -26.25 6.71
CA TYR A 411 12.51 -25.79 7.35
C TYR A 411 12.75 -26.48 8.69
N ASP A 412 11.69 -26.77 9.45
CA ASP A 412 11.77 -27.53 10.70
C ASP A 412 12.37 -28.93 10.46
N LEU A 413 11.82 -29.68 9.49
CA LEU A 413 12.34 -31.00 9.11
C LEU A 413 13.80 -30.95 8.63
N ILE A 414 14.19 -29.91 7.88
CA ILE A 414 15.57 -29.71 7.44
C ILE A 414 16.51 -29.51 8.63
N LEU A 415 16.08 -28.77 9.63
CA LEU A 415 16.87 -28.48 10.82
C LEU A 415 16.98 -29.71 11.75
N GLU A 416 15.94 -30.57 11.77
CA GLU A 416 15.97 -31.89 12.43
C GLU A 416 16.84 -32.92 11.68
N GLY A 417 17.33 -32.62 10.48
CA GLY A 417 18.10 -33.55 9.66
C GLY A 417 17.26 -34.59 8.90
N ARG A 418 15.94 -34.48 8.89
CA ARG A 418 14.97 -35.37 8.22
C ARG A 418 14.83 -35.00 6.74
N LYS A 419 15.93 -35.10 6.01
CA LYS A 419 16.05 -34.58 4.63
C LYS A 419 15.09 -35.25 3.64
N GLU A 420 14.87 -36.55 3.75
CA GLU A 420 13.97 -37.31 2.87
C GLU A 420 12.52 -36.86 3.04
N GLU A 421 12.08 -36.63 4.29
CA GLU A 421 10.75 -36.13 4.57
C GLU A 421 10.58 -34.67 4.12
N ALA A 422 11.59 -33.84 4.35
CA ALA A 422 11.61 -32.46 3.87
C ALA A 422 11.53 -32.41 2.33
N TRP A 423 12.28 -33.28 1.64
CA TRP A 423 12.25 -33.40 0.18
C TRP A 423 10.86 -33.80 -0.31
N LYS A 424 10.23 -34.80 0.32
CA LYS A 424 8.86 -35.19 -0.02
C LYS A 424 7.87 -34.03 0.15
N LYS A 425 7.90 -33.34 1.30
CA LYS A 425 7.05 -32.18 1.55
C LYS A 425 7.32 -31.02 0.58
N LEU A 426 8.57 -30.77 0.19
CA LEU A 426 8.92 -29.77 -0.83
C LEU A 426 8.26 -30.09 -2.17
N ARG A 427 8.30 -31.38 -2.59
CA ARG A 427 7.65 -31.82 -3.83
C ARG A 427 6.14 -31.67 -3.77
N GLU A 428 5.52 -32.09 -2.68
CA GLU A 428 4.08 -31.93 -2.47
C GLU A 428 3.69 -30.45 -2.51
N TYR A 429 4.41 -29.60 -1.82
CA TYR A 429 4.16 -28.17 -1.78
C TYR A 429 4.36 -27.49 -3.14
N ASP A 430 5.40 -27.85 -3.91
CA ASP A 430 5.59 -27.32 -5.27
C ASP A 430 4.43 -27.71 -6.20
N GLN A 431 3.90 -28.91 -6.06
CA GLN A 431 2.70 -29.36 -6.79
C GLN A 431 1.45 -28.55 -6.39
N GLU A 432 1.21 -28.36 -5.09
CA GLU A 432 0.11 -27.54 -4.58
C GLU A 432 0.18 -26.11 -5.15
N ARG A 433 1.38 -25.52 -5.21
CA ARG A 433 1.60 -24.14 -5.68
C ARG A 433 1.33 -23.94 -7.18
N ILE A 434 1.33 -24.97 -8.00
CA ILE A 434 1.00 -24.84 -9.43
C ILE A 434 -0.40 -24.25 -9.62
N GLY A 435 -1.31 -24.56 -8.71
CA GLY A 435 -2.68 -24.07 -8.72
C GLY A 435 -2.98 -22.90 -7.79
N MET A 436 -2.03 -22.48 -6.96
CA MET A 436 -2.22 -21.35 -6.06
C MET A 436 -1.97 -20.00 -6.76
N ARG A 437 -2.56 -18.93 -6.19
CA ARG A 437 -2.27 -17.55 -6.59
C ARG A 437 -0.81 -17.19 -6.43
N GLU A 438 -0.15 -17.74 -5.42
CA GLU A 438 1.23 -17.43 -5.10
C GLU A 438 2.24 -18.38 -5.75
N PRO A 439 2.28 -18.50 -7.09
CA PRO A 439 3.51 -18.82 -7.75
C PRO A 439 4.45 -17.60 -7.73
N ASP A 440 4.29 -16.67 -6.76
CA ASP A 440 5.15 -15.51 -6.72
C ASP A 440 6.61 -15.94 -6.62
N GLY A 441 7.46 -15.13 -7.22
CA GLY A 441 8.88 -15.42 -7.27
C GLY A 441 9.54 -15.42 -5.90
N GLU A 442 9.02 -14.60 -4.95
CA GLU A 442 9.60 -14.45 -3.62
C GLU A 442 9.41 -15.71 -2.75
N PHE A 443 8.25 -16.36 -2.80
CA PHE A 443 8.09 -17.68 -2.16
C PHE A 443 8.77 -18.79 -2.95
N THR A 444 8.91 -18.64 -4.27
CA THR A 444 9.60 -19.63 -5.11
C THR A 444 11.11 -19.68 -4.81
N ILE A 445 11.76 -18.54 -4.54
CA ILE A 445 13.18 -18.55 -4.15
C ILE A 445 13.40 -19.25 -2.81
N ARG A 446 12.43 -19.22 -1.87
CA ARG A 446 12.54 -19.95 -0.60
C ARG A 446 12.50 -21.47 -0.79
N LEU A 447 11.81 -21.96 -1.82
CA LEU A 447 11.91 -23.38 -2.18
C LEU A 447 13.30 -23.71 -2.71
N ALA A 448 13.89 -22.82 -3.53
CA ALA A 448 15.26 -23.01 -3.99
C ALA A 448 16.25 -23.11 -2.81
N GLU A 449 16.10 -22.24 -1.82
CA GLU A 449 16.88 -22.24 -0.60
C GLU A 449 16.70 -23.55 0.21
N ALA A 450 15.47 -24.02 0.34
CA ALA A 450 15.18 -25.26 1.05
C ALA A 450 15.76 -26.49 0.32
N TYR A 451 15.64 -26.57 -1.02
CA TYR A 451 16.29 -27.63 -1.80
C TYR A 451 17.81 -27.58 -1.69
N ALA A 452 18.41 -26.37 -1.69
CA ALA A 452 19.86 -26.24 -1.52
C ALA A 452 20.33 -26.72 -0.12
N LEU A 453 19.55 -26.43 0.93
CA LEU A 453 19.84 -26.88 2.31
C LEU A 453 19.80 -28.40 2.48
N ILE A 454 18.93 -29.12 1.78
CA ILE A 454 18.94 -30.59 1.80
C ILE A 454 20.00 -31.20 0.88
N GLY A 455 20.65 -30.39 0.02
CA GLY A 455 21.71 -30.79 -0.90
C GLY A 455 21.24 -31.14 -2.31
N ASP A 456 19.95 -30.96 -2.64
CA ASP A 456 19.41 -31.15 -3.99
C ASP A 456 19.67 -29.90 -4.85
N ARG A 457 20.90 -29.78 -5.35
CA ARG A 457 21.34 -28.64 -6.17
C ARG A 457 20.57 -28.53 -7.50
N ALA A 458 20.11 -29.65 -8.05
CA ALA A 458 19.41 -29.65 -9.32
C ALA A 458 18.03 -28.99 -9.18
N SER A 459 17.24 -29.43 -8.21
CA SER A 459 15.95 -28.85 -7.90
C SER A 459 16.08 -27.40 -7.38
N ALA A 460 17.12 -27.12 -6.58
CA ALA A 460 17.41 -25.75 -6.12
C ALA A 460 17.65 -24.78 -7.29
N MET A 461 18.46 -25.18 -8.28
CA MET A 461 18.74 -24.38 -9.47
C MET A 461 17.50 -24.17 -10.33
N GLU A 462 16.67 -25.22 -10.49
CA GLU A 462 15.40 -25.12 -11.19
C GLU A 462 14.47 -24.11 -10.51
N MET A 463 14.30 -24.20 -9.19
CA MET A 463 13.46 -23.28 -8.43
C MET A 463 14.00 -21.84 -8.48
N ALA A 464 15.31 -21.64 -8.39
CA ALA A 464 15.92 -20.31 -8.52
C ALA A 464 15.63 -19.68 -9.90
N THR A 465 15.75 -20.47 -10.98
CA THR A 465 15.40 -20.03 -12.34
C THR A 465 13.90 -19.74 -12.46
N ARG A 466 13.05 -20.57 -11.87
CA ARG A 466 11.61 -20.38 -11.84
C ARG A 466 11.20 -19.13 -11.05
N ALA A 467 11.88 -18.84 -9.95
CA ALA A 467 11.66 -17.61 -9.17
C ALA A 467 11.93 -16.36 -10.02
N PHE A 468 13.03 -16.37 -10.78
CA PHE A 468 13.33 -15.30 -11.74
C PHE A 468 12.24 -15.17 -12.82
N ALA A 469 11.82 -16.28 -13.43
CA ALA A 469 10.76 -16.28 -14.44
C ALA A 469 9.41 -15.80 -13.90
N ARG A 470 9.16 -15.98 -12.59
CA ARG A 470 7.98 -15.49 -11.87
C ARG A 470 8.15 -14.10 -11.30
N GLY A 471 9.17 -13.37 -11.72
CA GLY A 471 9.33 -11.95 -11.46
C GLY A 471 10.20 -11.58 -10.28
N PHE A 472 10.74 -12.53 -9.50
CA PHE A 472 11.67 -12.20 -8.43
C PHE A 472 13.06 -11.90 -9.01
N GLY A 473 13.38 -10.62 -9.12
CA GLY A 473 14.58 -10.09 -9.73
C GLY A 473 15.56 -9.46 -8.75
N CYS A 474 15.46 -9.77 -7.47
CA CYS A 474 16.34 -9.21 -6.44
C CYS A 474 17.73 -9.86 -6.50
N THR A 475 18.60 -9.37 -7.41
CA THR A 475 19.95 -9.89 -7.66
C THR A 475 20.75 -9.98 -6.37
N GLU A 476 20.68 -8.95 -5.53
CA GLU A 476 21.39 -8.88 -4.25
C GLU A 476 21.04 -10.04 -3.33
N TRP A 477 19.79 -10.51 -3.34
CA TRP A 477 19.39 -11.65 -2.51
C TRP A 477 19.90 -12.97 -3.06
N TYR A 478 19.86 -13.18 -4.39
CA TYR A 478 20.46 -14.38 -5.00
C TYR A 478 21.95 -14.48 -4.64
N GLU A 479 22.69 -13.38 -4.69
CA GLU A 479 24.11 -13.37 -4.42
C GLU A 479 24.44 -13.44 -2.92
N ARG A 480 23.58 -12.91 -2.05
CA ARG A 480 23.83 -12.77 -0.61
C ARG A 480 23.33 -13.94 0.21
N SER A 481 22.18 -14.55 -0.17
CA SER A 481 21.55 -15.62 0.63
C SER A 481 22.56 -16.74 0.94
N PRO A 482 22.83 -17.02 2.23
CA PRO A 482 23.77 -18.09 2.60
C PRO A 482 23.24 -19.46 2.20
N MET A 483 21.94 -19.62 2.09
CA MET A 483 21.29 -20.88 1.72
C MET A 483 21.49 -21.23 0.24
N LEU A 484 21.74 -20.23 -0.61
CA LEU A 484 22.00 -20.43 -2.05
C LEU A 484 23.50 -20.58 -2.37
N GLU A 485 24.38 -20.50 -1.38
CA GLU A 485 25.82 -20.70 -1.52
C GLU A 485 26.19 -21.96 -2.31
N PRO A 486 25.54 -23.15 -2.10
CA PRO A 486 25.88 -24.36 -2.83
C PRO A 486 25.67 -24.27 -4.36
N LEU A 487 24.95 -23.24 -4.86
CA LEU A 487 24.68 -23.06 -6.29
C LEU A 487 25.72 -22.17 -6.99
N ARG A 488 26.46 -21.33 -6.25
CA ARG A 488 27.31 -20.26 -6.81
C ARG A 488 28.40 -20.75 -7.75
N GLY A 489 28.87 -21.97 -7.57
CA GLY A 489 29.88 -22.58 -8.45
C GLY A 489 29.33 -23.19 -9.74
N LEU A 490 28.00 -23.18 -9.96
CA LEU A 490 27.40 -23.81 -11.14
C LEU A 490 27.41 -22.85 -12.36
N PRO A 491 27.76 -23.33 -13.57
CA PRO A 491 27.69 -22.48 -14.78
C PRO A 491 26.29 -21.91 -15.03
N LYS A 492 25.22 -22.67 -14.76
CA LYS A 492 23.83 -22.20 -14.88
C LYS A 492 23.51 -21.07 -13.90
N TRP A 493 24.16 -21.06 -12.74
CA TRP A 493 24.01 -19.97 -11.76
C TRP A 493 24.59 -18.66 -12.30
N HIS A 494 25.78 -18.69 -12.88
CA HIS A 494 26.40 -17.49 -13.45
C HIS A 494 25.54 -16.90 -14.57
N ALA A 495 24.99 -17.75 -15.45
CA ALA A 495 24.06 -17.31 -16.50
C ALA A 495 22.79 -16.67 -15.90
N LEU A 496 22.21 -17.28 -14.86
CA LEU A 496 21.04 -16.72 -14.15
C LEU A 496 21.35 -15.34 -13.56
N ILE A 497 22.49 -15.18 -12.86
CA ILE A 497 22.89 -13.90 -12.27
C ILE A 497 23.09 -12.82 -13.34
N GLN A 498 23.64 -13.19 -14.50
CA GLN A 498 23.77 -12.24 -15.62
C GLN A 498 22.39 -11.75 -16.10
N HIS A 499 21.44 -12.65 -16.33
CA HIS A 499 20.07 -12.27 -16.72
C HIS A 499 19.35 -11.44 -15.65
N LEU A 500 19.59 -11.74 -14.36
CA LEU A 500 19.06 -10.94 -13.26
C LEU A 500 19.56 -9.50 -13.33
N ARG A 501 20.89 -9.29 -13.50
CA ARG A 501 21.52 -7.98 -13.61
C ARG A 501 21.03 -7.20 -14.83
N GLU A 502 20.93 -7.85 -15.99
CA GLU A 502 20.40 -7.24 -17.21
C GLU A 502 18.97 -6.73 -17.01
N ARG A 503 18.09 -7.57 -16.43
CA ARG A 503 16.70 -7.17 -16.16
C ARG A 503 16.63 -6.06 -15.12
N GLN A 504 17.42 -6.13 -14.05
CA GLN A 504 17.46 -5.11 -13.00
C GLN A 504 17.88 -3.76 -13.57
N SER A 505 18.94 -3.70 -14.39
CA SER A 505 19.39 -2.47 -15.04
C SER A 505 18.30 -1.81 -15.89
N LEU A 506 17.57 -2.59 -16.70
CA LEU A 506 16.44 -2.08 -17.49
C LEU A 506 15.31 -1.52 -16.61
N MET A 507 15.10 -2.10 -15.44
CA MET A 507 14.10 -1.63 -14.49
C MET A 507 14.56 -0.39 -13.75
N GLU A 508 15.84 -0.28 -13.38
CA GLU A 508 16.46 0.91 -12.74
C GLU A 508 16.39 2.14 -13.65
N ASP A 509 16.70 1.97 -14.93
CA ASP A 509 16.59 3.03 -15.94
C ASP A 509 15.17 3.57 -16.06
N ARG A 510 14.17 2.69 -15.95
CA ARG A 510 12.75 3.06 -16.05
C ARG A 510 12.19 3.64 -14.76
N PHE A 511 12.61 3.13 -13.62
CA PHE A 511 12.08 3.45 -12.30
C PHE A 511 13.16 3.94 -11.34
N PRO A 512 13.81 5.08 -11.63
CA PRO A 512 14.80 5.65 -10.72
C PRO A 512 14.16 6.08 -9.40
N VAL A 513 14.93 6.07 -8.31
CA VAL A 513 14.46 6.44 -6.96
C VAL A 513 13.85 7.84 -6.92
N GLY A 514 14.37 8.77 -7.73
CA GLY A 514 13.89 10.15 -7.83
C GLY A 514 12.42 10.28 -8.21
N LEU A 515 11.79 9.27 -8.83
CA LEU A 515 10.35 9.28 -9.12
C LEU A 515 9.46 9.44 -7.86
N LEU A 516 9.96 9.12 -6.69
CA LEU A 516 9.23 9.30 -5.43
C LEU A 516 9.39 10.70 -4.84
N GLU A 517 10.33 11.50 -5.35
CA GLU A 517 10.56 12.89 -4.93
C GLU A 517 9.77 13.90 -5.80
N GLU A 518 9.33 13.47 -6.98
CA GLU A 518 8.51 14.27 -7.90
C GLU A 518 7.05 14.32 -7.37
N ASN A 519 6.66 15.45 -6.79
CA ASN A 519 5.30 15.75 -6.34
C ASN A 519 4.68 16.92 -7.11
#